data_9addeb9b27aaf750db32c01559f7ee7e
#
_entry.id   9addeb9b27aaf750db32c01559f7ee7e
#
_cell.length_a   1.000
_cell.length_b   1.000
_cell.length_c   1.000
_cell.angle_alpha   90.00
_cell.angle_beta   90.00
_cell.angle_gamma   90.00
#
_symmetry.space_group_name_H-M   'P 1'
#
loop_
_entity.id
_entity.type
_entity.pdbx_description
1 polymer ?
#
loop_
_entity_poly.entity_id
_entity_poly.type
_entity_poly.pdbx_seq_one_letter_code
_entity_poly.pdbx_strand_id
1 'polypeptide(L)'
;MSRLLVNNIRAYSGSVITVPATTKLSLGGKTISQNSVLPSASGNANKAVGSDGTSIIYDTFGANNMQVFTSSGTYTKSAGVNQIMVRLVGGGGGSSGHCESGGAAGFSEKIINVSGISSVSVVIGQGGTGTYYSGRSGPGSSSSFGSFLSATGGDGANQSYQHAGGIGGLGAGGDVNMYGGGGSAHGQVNGAGGYSFFGGCAARGHPRGGDYARNHMRRSAPGSGGANGWFSSYLGPEGMHGICVVWEFK
;
A
#
# COMPACT_ATOMS: atom_id res chain seq x y z
N MET A 1 -48.23 35.88 11.84
CA MET A 1 -47.67 34.57 11.40
C MET A 1 -47.84 33.59 12.55
N SER A 2 -48.59 32.53 12.34
CA SER A 2 -48.74 31.47 13.36
C SER A 2 -47.53 30.55 13.33
N ARG A 3 -46.92 30.33 14.49
CA ARG A 3 -45.84 29.34 14.66
C ARG A 3 -46.43 28.12 15.36
N LEU A 4 -46.23 26.95 14.78
CA LEU A 4 -46.50 25.68 15.46
C LEU A 4 -45.19 25.23 16.10
N LEU A 5 -45.14 25.20 17.43
CA LEU A 5 -44.03 24.62 18.19
C LEU A 5 -44.37 23.18 18.54
N VAL A 6 -43.69 22.24 17.94
CA VAL A 6 -43.80 20.80 18.27
C VAL A 6 -42.47 20.28 18.77
N ASN A 7 -42.46 19.62 19.91
CA ASN A 7 -41.29 19.00 20.48
C ASN A 7 -40.89 17.71 19.78
N ASN A 8 -41.86 17.06 19.12
CA ASN A 8 -41.64 15.83 18.37
C ASN A 8 -42.58 15.74 17.18
N ILE A 9 -42.07 15.43 16.01
CA ILE A 9 -42.85 15.08 14.83
C ILE A 9 -42.69 13.58 14.63
N ARG A 10 -43.76 12.82 14.74
CA ARG A 10 -43.81 11.38 14.49
C ARG A 10 -44.82 11.08 13.38
N ALA A 11 -44.44 10.23 12.44
CA ALA A 11 -45.40 9.68 11.50
C ALA A 11 -46.30 8.67 12.25
N TYR A 12 -47.60 8.85 12.13
CA TYR A 12 -48.59 7.90 12.61
C TYR A 12 -49.00 7.00 11.44
N SER A 13 -48.70 5.74 11.49
CA SER A 13 -49.01 4.69 10.49
C SER A 13 -48.84 5.12 9.03
N GLY A 14 -47.63 5.22 8.59
CA GLY A 14 -47.30 5.57 7.21
C GLY A 14 -46.04 6.42 7.18
N SER A 15 -45.21 6.18 6.23
CA SER A 15 -43.83 6.62 6.24
C SER A 15 -43.59 8.06 5.78
N VAL A 16 -44.61 8.91 5.67
CA VAL A 16 -44.45 10.23 5.06
C VAL A 16 -45.08 11.33 5.92
N ILE A 17 -44.25 12.30 6.29
CA ILE A 17 -44.70 13.60 6.79
C ILE A 17 -44.75 14.53 5.59
N THR A 18 -45.99 14.87 5.14
CA THR A 18 -46.16 15.78 4.03
C THR A 18 -46.13 17.22 4.51
N VAL A 19 -45.21 18.01 4.03
CA VAL A 19 -45.15 19.44 4.23
C VAL A 19 -45.74 20.11 2.98
N PRO A 20 -46.78 20.96 3.08
CA PRO A 20 -47.36 21.63 1.91
C PRO A 20 -46.30 22.42 1.13
N ALA A 21 -46.47 22.53 -0.19
CA ALA A 21 -45.49 23.16 -1.10
C ALA A 21 -45.11 24.61 -0.73
N THR A 22 -46.01 25.31 -0.05
CA THR A 22 -45.80 26.70 0.41
C THR A 22 -45.18 26.81 1.80
N THR A 23 -44.98 25.68 2.47
CA THR A 23 -44.46 25.64 3.87
C THR A 23 -42.99 25.26 3.87
N LYS A 24 -42.20 25.95 4.63
CA LYS A 24 -40.79 25.66 4.82
C LYS A 24 -40.59 24.98 6.18
N LEU A 25 -40.01 23.79 6.18
CA LEU A 25 -39.53 23.16 7.40
C LEU A 25 -38.10 23.66 7.70
N SER A 26 -37.89 24.25 8.87
CA SER A 26 -36.59 24.76 9.28
C SER A 26 -36.10 23.98 10.48
N LEU A 27 -34.93 23.39 10.38
CA LEU A 27 -34.24 22.66 11.45
C LEU A 27 -32.91 23.35 11.73
N GLY A 28 -32.67 23.79 12.96
CA GLY A 28 -31.42 24.43 13.36
C GLY A 28 -31.06 25.67 12.53
N GLY A 29 -32.07 26.48 12.11
CA GLY A 29 -31.84 27.69 11.33
C GLY A 29 -31.67 27.44 9.82
N LYS A 30 -31.62 26.19 9.35
CA LYS A 30 -31.59 25.85 7.92
C LYS A 30 -32.97 25.48 7.44
N THR A 31 -33.37 26.02 6.28
CA THR A 31 -34.64 25.72 5.63
C THR A 31 -34.49 24.44 4.80
N ILE A 32 -35.34 23.44 5.06
CA ILE A 32 -35.44 22.26 4.23
C ILE A 32 -36.55 22.57 3.20
N SER A 33 -36.18 22.72 1.94
CA SER A 33 -37.11 22.92 0.85
C SER A 33 -37.72 21.57 0.42
N GLN A 34 -38.83 21.60 -0.35
CA GLN A 34 -39.49 20.41 -0.86
C GLN A 34 -38.56 19.49 -1.69
N ASN A 35 -37.51 20.04 -2.27
CA ASN A 35 -36.51 19.29 -3.05
C ASN A 35 -35.35 18.75 -2.19
N SER A 36 -35.35 19.01 -0.88
CA SER A 36 -34.39 18.48 0.08
C SER A 36 -34.90 17.18 0.72
N VAL A 37 -35.53 16.32 -0.06
CA VAL A 37 -35.91 14.98 0.40
C VAL A 37 -34.62 14.22 0.61
N LEU A 38 -34.44 13.69 1.81
CA LEU A 38 -33.34 12.73 2.05
C LEU A 38 -33.43 11.64 0.99
N PRO A 39 -32.35 11.35 0.27
CA PRO A 39 -32.37 10.28 -0.72
C PRO A 39 -32.89 9.00 -0.08
N SER A 40 -33.67 8.20 -0.84
CA SER A 40 -34.18 6.93 -0.35
C SER A 40 -33.04 6.06 0.22
N ALA A 41 -33.25 5.51 1.40
CA ALA A 41 -32.31 4.55 1.98
C ALA A 41 -32.23 3.23 1.20
N SER A 42 -33.22 2.97 0.30
CA SER A 42 -33.23 1.80 -0.58
C SER A 42 -32.01 1.83 -1.53
N GLY A 43 -31.23 0.80 -1.54
CA GLY A 43 -30.00 0.70 -2.33
C GLY A 43 -28.79 1.48 -1.77
N ASN A 44 -28.93 2.13 -0.62
CA ASN A 44 -27.90 2.94 0.03
C ASN A 44 -27.38 2.30 1.34
N ALA A 45 -27.53 1.00 1.48
CA ALA A 45 -26.92 0.27 2.59
C ALA A 45 -25.39 0.52 2.59
N ASN A 46 -24.82 0.75 3.76
CA ASN A 46 -23.39 1.04 3.99
C ASN A 46 -22.89 2.38 3.39
N LYS A 47 -23.79 3.31 3.06
CA LYS A 47 -23.41 4.66 2.68
C LYS A 47 -23.67 5.64 3.81
N ALA A 48 -22.77 6.60 4.00
CA ALA A 48 -22.99 7.71 4.92
C ALA A 48 -23.80 8.82 4.24
N VAL A 49 -24.57 9.54 5.03
CA VAL A 49 -25.24 10.77 4.58
C VAL A 49 -24.22 11.90 4.64
N GLY A 50 -23.87 12.45 3.49
CA GLY A 50 -22.96 13.57 3.32
C GLY A 50 -23.63 14.77 2.66
N SER A 51 -22.86 15.79 2.38
CA SER A 51 -23.28 16.96 1.60
C SER A 51 -22.15 17.39 0.67
N ASP A 52 -22.48 17.67 -0.59
CA ASP A 52 -21.57 18.27 -1.57
C ASP A 52 -21.57 19.82 -1.50
N GLY A 53 -22.19 20.39 -0.46
CA GLY A 53 -22.39 21.82 -0.29
C GLY A 53 -23.68 22.35 -0.92
N THR A 54 -24.31 21.59 -1.80
CA THR A 54 -25.55 21.96 -2.52
C THR A 54 -26.69 21.03 -2.15
N SER A 55 -26.41 19.74 -2.02
CA SER A 55 -27.40 18.68 -1.78
C SER A 55 -26.97 17.76 -0.63
N ILE A 56 -27.93 17.07 -0.02
CA ILE A 56 -27.65 15.94 0.86
C ILE A 56 -27.55 14.71 -0.01
N ILE A 57 -26.42 14.02 0.08
CA ILE A 57 -26.11 12.84 -0.73
C ILE A 57 -25.80 11.64 0.17
N TYR A 58 -25.98 10.45 -0.37
CA TYR A 58 -25.39 9.24 0.20
C TYR A 58 -24.04 8.98 -0.45
N ASP A 59 -22.99 8.98 0.33
CA ASP A 59 -21.64 8.73 -0.16
C ASP A 59 -21.07 7.43 0.42
N THR A 60 -20.18 6.79 -0.33
CA THR A 60 -19.53 5.56 0.08
C THR A 60 -18.37 5.91 1.02
N PHE A 61 -18.45 5.47 2.26
CA PHE A 61 -17.35 5.61 3.20
C PHE A 61 -16.32 4.50 2.97
N GLY A 62 -15.11 4.86 2.57
CA GLY A 62 -14.02 3.92 2.33
C GLY A 62 -13.57 3.84 0.88
N ALA A 63 -12.62 2.96 0.61
CA ALA A 63 -12.14 2.72 -0.74
C ALA A 63 -13.20 2.01 -1.58
N ASN A 64 -13.49 2.55 -2.75
CA ASN A 64 -14.47 1.99 -3.68
C ASN A 64 -13.89 0.85 -4.52
N ASN A 65 -12.57 0.85 -4.73
CA ASN A 65 -11.85 -0.13 -5.51
C ASN A 65 -10.40 -0.22 -5.04
N MET A 66 -9.74 -1.31 -5.39
CA MET A 66 -8.31 -1.53 -5.12
C MET A 66 -7.66 -2.17 -6.34
N GLN A 67 -6.53 -1.62 -6.77
CA GLN A 67 -5.68 -2.20 -7.82
C GLN A 67 -4.33 -2.57 -7.21
N VAL A 68 -3.85 -3.78 -7.51
CA VAL A 68 -2.57 -4.30 -7.00
C VAL A 68 -1.66 -4.63 -8.17
N PHE A 69 -0.43 -4.12 -8.13
CA PHE A 69 0.61 -4.35 -9.13
C PHE A 69 1.76 -5.12 -8.50
N THR A 70 1.97 -6.35 -8.95
CA THR A 70 3.12 -7.20 -8.62
C THR A 70 4.15 -7.25 -9.74
N SER A 71 3.85 -6.59 -10.86
CA SER A 71 4.72 -6.35 -12.03
C SER A 71 4.43 -4.95 -12.59
N SER A 72 5.37 -4.41 -13.35
CA SER A 72 5.20 -3.11 -13.98
C SER A 72 3.99 -3.09 -14.91
N GLY A 73 3.30 -1.96 -14.97
CA GLY A 73 2.07 -1.80 -15.75
C GLY A 73 1.57 -0.36 -15.74
N THR A 74 0.30 -0.19 -15.97
CA THR A 74 -0.35 1.12 -15.98
C THR A 74 -1.56 1.11 -15.05
N TYR A 75 -1.57 1.97 -14.07
CA TYR A 75 -2.77 2.30 -13.32
C TYR A 75 -3.73 3.05 -14.24
N THR A 76 -4.97 2.62 -14.31
CA THR A 76 -6.06 3.31 -15.01
C THR A 76 -7.15 3.65 -14.01
N LYS A 77 -7.47 4.94 -13.93
CA LYS A 77 -8.46 5.47 -12.99
C LYS A 77 -9.85 4.95 -13.30
N SER A 78 -10.55 4.43 -12.30
CA SER A 78 -11.96 4.07 -12.42
C SER A 78 -12.86 5.30 -12.53
N ALA A 79 -14.02 5.14 -13.17
CA ALA A 79 -14.97 6.26 -13.36
C ALA A 79 -15.44 6.82 -12.00
N GLY A 80 -15.45 8.15 -11.90
CA GLY A 80 -15.89 8.89 -10.72
C GLY A 80 -14.86 8.98 -9.58
N VAL A 81 -13.69 8.38 -9.73
CA VAL A 81 -12.60 8.47 -8.74
C VAL A 81 -11.96 9.84 -8.79
N ASN A 82 -11.82 10.49 -7.63
CA ASN A 82 -11.20 11.81 -7.49
C ASN A 82 -9.91 11.77 -6.67
N GLN A 83 -9.77 10.76 -5.81
CA GLN A 83 -8.63 10.61 -4.91
C GLN A 83 -8.18 9.15 -4.86
N ILE A 84 -6.88 8.94 -4.72
CA ILE A 84 -6.29 7.61 -4.52
C ILE A 84 -5.29 7.66 -3.37
N MET A 85 -5.14 6.55 -2.66
CA MET A 85 -4.02 6.30 -1.76
C MET A 85 -3.12 5.23 -2.40
N VAL A 86 -1.85 5.53 -2.52
CA VAL A 86 -0.85 4.64 -3.13
C VAL A 86 0.15 4.23 -2.07
N ARG A 87 0.40 2.93 -1.93
CA ARG A 87 1.51 2.34 -1.19
C ARG A 87 2.46 1.64 -2.14
N LEU A 88 3.73 1.95 -2.03
CA LEU A 88 4.77 1.50 -2.93
C LEU A 88 5.99 0.99 -2.18
N VAL A 89 6.49 -0.17 -2.58
CA VAL A 89 7.72 -0.77 -2.06
C VAL A 89 8.62 -1.16 -3.24
N GLY A 90 9.91 -0.91 -3.13
CA GLY A 90 10.93 -1.35 -4.10
C GLY A 90 11.25 -2.84 -4.01
N GLY A 91 12.19 -3.32 -4.78
CA GLY A 91 12.73 -4.67 -4.68
C GLY A 91 13.75 -4.81 -3.55
N GLY A 92 13.74 -5.90 -2.79
CA GLY A 92 14.76 -6.21 -1.79
C GLY A 92 16.08 -6.63 -2.41
N GLY A 93 17.20 -6.46 -1.71
CA GLY A 93 18.52 -6.91 -2.12
C GLY A 93 18.71 -8.42 -1.95
N GLY A 94 19.56 -9.02 -2.77
CA GLY A 94 19.94 -10.43 -2.66
C GLY A 94 20.91 -10.71 -1.50
N SER A 95 21.01 -11.98 -1.10
CA SER A 95 21.95 -12.43 -0.07
C SER A 95 23.15 -13.17 -0.66
N SER A 96 24.23 -13.29 0.12
CA SER A 96 25.34 -14.17 -0.22
C SER A 96 25.08 -15.61 0.26
N GLY A 97 25.76 -16.57 -0.31
CA GLY A 97 25.76 -17.95 0.18
C GLY A 97 26.53 -18.14 1.48
N HIS A 98 27.17 -17.10 2.03
CA HIS A 98 28.06 -17.17 3.18
C HIS A 98 27.73 -16.14 4.26
N CYS A 99 26.56 -16.21 4.83
CA CYS A 99 26.17 -15.51 6.05
C CYS A 99 25.71 -14.05 5.94
N GLU A 100 25.88 -13.35 4.85
CA GLU A 100 25.39 -11.98 4.71
C GLU A 100 24.02 -11.93 4.02
N SER A 101 23.11 -11.15 4.56
CA SER A 101 21.74 -11.00 4.06
C SER A 101 21.54 -9.69 3.32
N GLY A 102 20.60 -9.68 2.37
CA GLY A 102 20.22 -8.46 1.65
C GLY A 102 19.38 -7.51 2.49
N GLY A 103 19.45 -6.21 2.20
CA GLY A 103 18.61 -5.17 2.76
C GLY A 103 17.21 -5.19 2.14
N ALA A 104 16.20 -4.74 2.88
CA ALA A 104 14.85 -4.54 2.34
C ALA A 104 14.75 -3.24 1.54
N ALA A 105 13.74 -3.16 0.69
CA ALA A 105 13.43 -1.95 -0.06
C ALA A 105 12.82 -0.85 0.80
N GLY A 106 12.90 0.39 0.34
CA GLY A 106 12.18 1.53 0.88
C GLY A 106 10.67 1.40 0.66
N PHE A 107 9.92 2.16 1.45
CA PHE A 107 8.46 2.31 1.36
C PHE A 107 8.08 3.76 1.19
N SER A 108 7.08 4.02 0.36
CA SER A 108 6.48 5.34 0.21
C SER A 108 4.95 5.22 0.11
N GLU A 109 4.24 6.13 0.79
CA GLU A 109 2.78 6.24 0.75
C GLU A 109 2.39 7.68 0.43
N LYS A 110 1.37 7.83 -0.42
CA LYS A 110 0.84 9.15 -0.78
C LYS A 110 -0.64 9.11 -1.07
N ILE A 111 -1.35 10.17 -0.66
CA ILE A 111 -2.70 10.48 -1.13
C ILE A 111 -2.59 11.46 -2.30
N ILE A 112 -3.20 11.12 -3.42
CA ILE A 112 -3.09 11.87 -4.69
C ILE A 112 -4.48 12.25 -5.17
N ASN A 113 -4.69 13.54 -5.48
CA ASN A 113 -5.87 13.98 -6.23
C ASN A 113 -5.66 13.61 -7.71
N VAL A 114 -6.57 12.82 -8.25
CA VAL A 114 -6.51 12.31 -9.62
C VAL A 114 -7.64 12.83 -10.51
N SER A 115 -8.29 13.93 -10.13
CA SER A 115 -9.41 14.52 -10.92
C SER A 115 -9.02 14.79 -12.38
N GLY A 116 -7.78 15.28 -12.61
CA GLY A 116 -7.22 15.57 -13.95
C GLY A 116 -6.37 14.45 -14.56
N ILE A 117 -6.32 13.26 -13.94
CA ILE A 117 -5.45 12.17 -14.34
C ILE A 117 -6.31 10.98 -14.76
N SER A 118 -6.03 10.38 -15.91
CA SER A 118 -6.68 9.17 -16.40
C SER A 118 -5.87 7.90 -16.13
N SER A 119 -4.54 8.00 -16.21
CA SER A 119 -3.64 6.86 -16.02
C SER A 119 -2.27 7.30 -15.50
N VAL A 120 -1.56 6.38 -14.85
CA VAL A 120 -0.20 6.58 -14.33
C VAL A 120 0.63 5.32 -14.60
N SER A 121 1.87 5.48 -15.07
CA SER A 121 2.81 4.37 -15.23
C SER A 121 3.24 3.86 -13.86
N VAL A 122 3.22 2.55 -13.68
CA VAL A 122 3.67 1.85 -12.48
C VAL A 122 4.88 1.00 -12.82
N VAL A 123 6.01 1.27 -12.18
CA VAL A 123 7.22 0.44 -12.28
C VAL A 123 7.35 -0.34 -10.99
N ILE A 124 7.52 -1.65 -11.10
CA ILE A 124 7.77 -2.54 -9.96
C ILE A 124 9.19 -3.05 -10.01
N GLY A 125 9.95 -2.71 -8.97
CA GLY A 125 11.35 -3.11 -8.83
C GLY A 125 11.50 -4.61 -8.63
N GLN A 126 12.45 -5.19 -9.36
CA GLN A 126 12.81 -6.59 -9.20
C GLN A 126 13.66 -6.78 -7.96
N GLY A 127 13.57 -7.94 -7.32
CA GLY A 127 14.47 -8.34 -6.27
C GLY A 127 15.89 -8.55 -6.80
N GLY A 128 16.88 -8.27 -5.98
CA GLY A 128 18.28 -8.46 -6.29
C GLY A 128 18.66 -9.93 -6.31
N THR A 129 19.58 -10.29 -7.19
CA THR A 129 20.10 -11.66 -7.32
C THR A 129 21.00 -12.04 -6.15
N GLY A 130 20.88 -13.27 -5.67
CA GLY A 130 21.85 -13.83 -4.73
C GLY A 130 23.18 -14.18 -5.39
N THR A 131 24.22 -14.37 -4.59
CA THR A 131 25.53 -14.85 -5.06
C THR A 131 25.99 -16.09 -4.30
N TYR A 132 26.97 -16.78 -4.89
CA TYR A 132 27.72 -17.83 -4.20
C TYR A 132 28.61 -17.25 -3.10
N TYR A 133 29.53 -18.06 -2.60
CA TYR A 133 30.42 -17.81 -1.47
C TYR A 133 31.18 -16.47 -1.52
N SER A 134 31.56 -15.96 -2.69
CA SER A 134 32.36 -14.73 -2.81
C SER A 134 31.69 -13.72 -3.75
N GLY A 135 31.71 -12.46 -3.35
CA GLY A 135 31.22 -11.39 -4.20
C GLY A 135 30.11 -10.54 -3.57
N ARG A 136 29.64 -9.58 -4.32
CA ARG A 136 28.51 -8.73 -3.95
C ARG A 136 27.24 -9.28 -4.59
N SER A 137 26.22 -9.47 -3.79
CA SER A 137 24.88 -9.81 -4.28
C SER A 137 24.25 -8.62 -4.98
N GLY A 138 23.30 -8.88 -5.88
CA GLY A 138 22.61 -7.84 -6.61
C GLY A 138 21.74 -6.96 -5.68
N PRO A 139 21.74 -5.64 -5.87
CA PRO A 139 20.75 -4.79 -5.23
C PRO A 139 19.37 -5.03 -5.86
N GLY A 140 18.30 -4.78 -5.12
CA GLY A 140 16.97 -4.67 -5.67
C GLY A 140 16.81 -3.42 -6.52
N SER A 141 15.84 -3.43 -7.43
CA SER A 141 15.52 -2.28 -8.26
C SER A 141 14.48 -1.38 -7.62
N SER A 142 14.43 -0.12 -8.04
CA SER A 142 13.45 0.85 -7.56
C SER A 142 12.06 0.58 -8.15
N SER A 143 11.01 0.86 -7.36
CA SER A 143 9.64 1.01 -7.83
C SER A 143 9.26 2.48 -7.96
N SER A 144 8.30 2.80 -8.85
CA SER A 144 7.73 4.15 -8.96
C SER A 144 6.26 4.14 -9.37
N PHE A 145 5.53 5.15 -8.94
CA PHE A 145 4.18 5.46 -9.40
C PHE A 145 4.23 6.82 -10.11
N GLY A 146 4.44 6.80 -11.42
CA GLY A 146 4.74 7.98 -12.21
C GLY A 146 5.89 8.80 -11.62
N SER A 147 5.68 10.11 -11.54
CA SER A 147 6.57 11.05 -10.85
C SER A 147 6.12 11.39 -9.42
N PHE A 148 5.03 10.76 -8.92
CA PHE A 148 4.43 11.13 -7.64
C PHE A 148 5.20 10.59 -6.45
N LEU A 149 5.64 9.33 -6.51
CA LEU A 149 6.40 8.70 -5.44
C LEU A 149 7.27 7.58 -5.98
N SER A 150 8.34 7.29 -5.28
CA SER A 150 9.28 6.20 -5.59
C SER A 150 9.77 5.52 -4.32
N ALA A 151 10.28 4.31 -4.48
CA ALA A 151 10.93 3.56 -3.41
C ALA A 151 12.14 2.84 -4.00
N THR A 152 13.33 3.13 -3.49
CA THR A 152 14.56 2.48 -3.95
C THR A 152 14.61 1.03 -3.48
N GLY A 153 15.32 0.20 -4.22
CA GLY A 153 15.61 -1.16 -3.77
C GLY A 153 16.55 -1.19 -2.57
N GLY A 154 16.56 -2.31 -1.87
CA GLY A 154 17.57 -2.61 -0.85
C GLY A 154 18.89 -3.03 -1.48
N ASP A 155 20.00 -2.75 -0.82
CA ASP A 155 21.31 -3.20 -1.25
C ASP A 155 21.47 -4.72 -1.10
N GLY A 156 22.24 -5.32 -2.00
CA GLY A 156 22.67 -6.70 -1.86
C GLY A 156 23.74 -6.83 -0.75
N ALA A 157 23.86 -8.03 -0.22
CA ALA A 157 24.93 -8.38 0.71
C ALA A 157 26.32 -8.15 0.10
N ASN A 158 27.27 -7.67 0.89
CA ASN A 158 28.63 -7.38 0.44
C ASN A 158 29.66 -8.17 1.22
N GLN A 159 30.13 -9.26 0.64
CA GLN A 159 31.15 -10.11 1.25
C GLN A 159 32.59 -9.58 1.06
N SER A 160 32.82 -8.79 -0.01
CA SER A 160 34.16 -8.32 -0.36
C SER A 160 34.73 -7.29 0.61
N TYR A 161 33.88 -6.58 1.34
CA TYR A 161 34.26 -5.56 2.31
C TYR A 161 33.54 -5.79 3.64
N GLN A 162 34.31 -6.26 4.62
CA GLN A 162 33.89 -6.34 6.04
C GLN A 162 32.64 -7.22 6.31
N HIS A 163 32.27 -8.10 5.40
CA HIS A 163 31.12 -9.01 5.61
C HIS A 163 29.85 -8.27 6.04
N ALA A 164 29.50 -7.20 5.33
CA ALA A 164 28.36 -6.37 5.67
C ALA A 164 27.07 -6.89 5.06
N GLY A 165 25.97 -6.86 5.81
CA GLY A 165 24.63 -7.00 5.30
C GLY A 165 24.25 -5.83 4.39
N GLY A 166 23.27 -6.03 3.50
CA GLY A 166 22.76 -4.99 2.62
C GLY A 166 22.07 -3.87 3.39
N ILE A 167 22.23 -2.63 2.94
CA ILE A 167 21.56 -1.46 3.50
C ILE A 167 20.12 -1.42 2.98
N GLY A 168 19.17 -0.95 3.79
CA GLY A 168 17.79 -0.75 3.38
C GLY A 168 17.63 0.39 2.37
N GLY A 169 16.69 0.23 1.43
CA GLY A 169 16.31 1.27 0.49
C GLY A 169 15.49 2.39 1.14
N LEU A 170 15.22 3.46 0.40
CA LEU A 170 14.51 4.67 0.87
C LEU A 170 13.26 4.94 0.03
N GLY A 171 12.15 5.29 0.69
CA GLY A 171 10.98 5.90 0.04
C GLY A 171 11.17 7.39 -0.22
N ALA A 172 10.60 7.90 -1.30
CA ALA A 172 10.67 9.31 -1.65
C ALA A 172 9.40 9.81 -2.37
N GLY A 173 9.09 11.09 -2.22
CA GLY A 173 7.95 11.77 -2.86
C GLY A 173 6.61 11.53 -2.19
N GLY A 174 6.50 10.62 -1.24
CA GLY A 174 5.29 10.32 -0.49
C GLY A 174 5.05 11.28 0.68
N ASP A 175 3.84 11.22 1.22
CA ASP A 175 3.47 11.86 2.47
C ASP A 175 4.11 11.13 3.66
N VAL A 176 4.27 9.81 3.51
CA VAL A 176 5.06 8.95 4.40
C VAL A 176 6.15 8.26 3.61
N ASN A 177 7.40 8.41 4.03
CA ASN A 177 8.56 7.76 3.43
C ASN A 177 9.35 7.03 4.52
N MET A 178 9.69 5.76 4.29
CA MET A 178 10.39 4.94 5.28
C MET A 178 11.58 4.22 4.64
N TYR A 179 12.60 3.99 5.46
CA TYR A 179 13.70 3.10 5.12
C TYR A 179 13.28 1.64 5.27
N GLY A 180 13.79 0.79 4.40
CA GLY A 180 13.78 -0.65 4.60
C GLY A 180 14.76 -1.07 5.70
N GLY A 181 14.54 -2.22 6.30
CA GLY A 181 15.48 -2.81 7.26
C GLY A 181 16.78 -3.24 6.59
N GLY A 182 17.91 -3.07 7.29
CA GLY A 182 19.19 -3.64 6.87
C GLY A 182 19.21 -5.17 6.98
N GLY A 183 20.00 -5.82 6.16
CA GLY A 183 20.32 -7.24 6.29
C GLY A 183 21.36 -7.50 7.39
N SER A 184 21.41 -8.74 7.89
CA SER A 184 22.43 -9.13 8.88
C SER A 184 23.83 -9.28 8.28
N ALA A 185 24.85 -8.93 9.06
CA ALA A 185 26.26 -9.08 8.73
C ALA A 185 26.80 -10.48 9.10
N HIS A 186 28.06 -10.74 8.74
CA HIS A 186 28.78 -11.97 9.04
C HIS A 186 28.84 -12.32 10.54
N GLY A 187 28.88 -13.61 10.84
CA GLY A 187 28.91 -14.12 12.22
C GLY A 187 27.56 -14.42 12.83
N GLN A 188 26.50 -14.02 12.17
CA GLN A 188 25.14 -14.41 12.52
C GLN A 188 24.77 -15.69 11.77
N VAL A 189 25.00 -16.83 12.36
CA VAL A 189 24.45 -18.10 11.84
C VAL A 189 22.94 -17.94 11.72
N ASN A 190 22.40 -18.05 10.50
CA ASN A 190 20.99 -17.77 10.17
C ASN A 190 20.60 -16.28 10.24
N GLY A 191 21.34 -15.40 9.60
CA GLY A 191 21.00 -13.98 9.49
C GLY A 191 19.69 -13.76 8.74
N ALA A 192 18.84 -12.91 9.29
CA ALA A 192 17.61 -12.51 8.65
C ALA A 192 17.91 -11.46 7.56
N GLY A 193 17.24 -11.54 6.42
CA GLY A 193 17.19 -10.43 5.45
C GLY A 193 16.43 -9.25 6.03
N GLY A 194 16.60 -8.08 5.43
CA GLY A 194 15.92 -6.87 5.85
C GLY A 194 14.39 -7.03 5.82
N TYR A 195 13.71 -6.43 6.79
CA TYR A 195 12.25 -6.39 6.86
C TYR A 195 11.70 -5.23 6.04
N SER A 196 10.74 -5.49 5.16
CA SER A 196 10.01 -4.46 4.42
C SER A 196 8.82 -3.95 5.23
N PHE A 197 8.15 -2.91 4.72
CA PHE A 197 6.91 -2.38 5.30
C PHE A 197 5.80 -3.44 5.40
N PHE A 198 5.71 -4.34 4.42
CA PHE A 198 4.67 -5.39 4.40
C PHE A 198 5.01 -6.63 5.24
N GLY A 199 6.16 -6.67 5.87
CA GLY A 199 6.51 -7.77 6.78
C GLY A 199 7.91 -8.33 6.61
N GLY A 200 8.09 -9.49 7.21
CA GLY A 200 9.39 -10.13 7.38
C GLY A 200 9.97 -10.75 6.12
N CYS A 201 11.27 -10.94 6.20
CA CYS A 201 12.04 -11.68 5.22
C CYS A 201 11.71 -13.19 5.26
N ALA A 202 12.17 -13.88 4.23
CA ALA A 202 12.21 -15.34 4.22
C ALA A 202 12.88 -15.87 5.48
N ALA A 203 12.33 -16.96 5.97
CA ALA A 203 12.87 -17.65 7.12
C ALA A 203 14.33 -18.05 6.90
N ARG A 204 15.04 -18.09 8.03
CA ARG A 204 16.40 -18.57 8.20
C ARG A 204 16.76 -19.73 7.28
N GLY A 205 17.88 -19.63 6.59
CA GLY A 205 18.45 -20.74 5.82
C GLY A 205 18.64 -21.95 6.73
N HIS A 206 18.09 -23.09 6.35
CA HIS A 206 18.28 -24.36 7.07
C HIS A 206 19.65 -24.94 6.71
N PRO A 207 20.36 -25.59 7.64
CA PRO A 207 21.71 -26.16 7.39
C PRO A 207 21.78 -27.30 6.37
N ARG A 208 20.71 -27.64 5.66
CA ARG A 208 20.67 -28.78 4.71
C ARG A 208 20.36 -28.40 3.26
N GLY A 209 20.80 -27.23 2.80
CA GLY A 209 21.01 -26.87 1.40
C GLY A 209 19.92 -27.13 0.35
N GLY A 210 19.97 -26.44 -0.74
CA GLY A 210 19.28 -26.74 -2.01
C GLY A 210 17.83 -26.26 -2.05
N ASP A 211 16.91 -27.16 -2.23
CA ASP A 211 15.49 -26.85 -2.50
C ASP A 211 14.73 -26.24 -1.32
N TYR A 212 15.22 -26.38 -0.11
CA TYR A 212 14.60 -25.80 1.08
C TYR A 212 14.67 -24.26 1.09
N ALA A 213 15.79 -23.68 0.69
CA ALA A 213 15.92 -22.22 0.63
C ALA A 213 14.99 -21.62 -0.43
N ARG A 214 14.87 -22.25 -1.61
CA ARG A 214 13.99 -21.80 -2.68
C ARG A 214 12.50 -21.86 -2.31
N ASN A 215 12.07 -22.87 -1.55
CA ASN A 215 10.68 -23.03 -1.15
C ASN A 215 10.25 -22.10 -0.01
N HIS A 216 11.18 -21.68 0.85
CA HIS A 216 10.88 -20.74 1.93
C HIS A 216 10.84 -19.28 1.47
N MET A 217 11.53 -18.92 0.39
CA MET A 217 11.50 -17.58 -0.20
C MET A 217 10.11 -17.18 -0.73
N ARG A 218 9.29 -18.12 -1.16
CA ARG A 218 7.91 -17.87 -1.61
C ARG A 218 6.97 -17.38 -0.51
N ARG A 219 7.44 -17.28 0.74
CA ARG A 219 6.68 -16.83 1.91
C ARG A 219 7.17 -15.50 2.48
N SER A 220 8.05 -14.80 1.76
CA SER A 220 8.57 -13.51 2.18
C SER A 220 7.66 -12.38 1.72
N ALA A 221 7.62 -11.31 2.50
CA ALA A 221 6.87 -10.12 2.15
C ALA A 221 7.50 -9.40 0.94
N PRO A 222 6.69 -8.74 0.08
CA PRO A 222 7.20 -7.92 -1.00
C PRO A 222 8.27 -6.93 -0.52
N GLY A 223 9.34 -6.79 -1.27
CA GLY A 223 10.46 -5.89 -0.97
C GLY A 223 11.37 -6.31 0.16
N SER A 224 11.17 -7.48 0.79
CA SER A 224 12.09 -7.97 1.81
C SER A 224 13.43 -8.41 1.21
N GLY A 225 14.52 -8.23 1.96
CA GLY A 225 15.85 -8.71 1.58
C GLY A 225 15.95 -10.22 1.61
N GLY A 226 16.86 -10.79 0.81
CA GLY A 226 17.20 -12.20 0.85
C GLY A 226 17.80 -12.57 2.21
N ALA A 227 17.28 -13.64 2.84
CA ALA A 227 17.87 -14.19 4.06
C ALA A 227 19.07 -15.07 3.71
N ASN A 228 20.03 -15.19 4.60
CA ASN A 228 21.19 -16.04 4.34
C ASN A 228 21.00 -17.48 4.83
N GLY A 229 21.86 -18.35 4.29
CA GLY A 229 22.13 -19.67 4.81
C GLY A 229 23.63 -19.93 4.77
N TRP A 230 24.18 -20.69 5.72
CA TRP A 230 25.61 -21.01 5.74
C TRP A 230 25.90 -22.18 4.80
N PHE A 231 26.29 -21.86 3.53
CA PHE A 231 26.75 -22.90 2.61
C PHE A 231 27.71 -22.35 1.56
N SER A 232 28.93 -22.82 1.60
CA SER A 232 29.99 -22.49 0.63
C SER A 232 29.68 -22.98 -0.81
N SER A 233 28.64 -23.78 -1.01
CA SER A 233 28.34 -24.42 -2.30
C SER A 233 27.01 -24.01 -2.91
N TYR A 234 26.25 -23.12 -2.30
CA TYR A 234 24.92 -22.73 -2.78
C TYR A 234 24.79 -21.25 -3.07
N LEU A 235 23.96 -20.95 -4.05
CA LEU A 235 23.57 -19.58 -4.38
C LEU A 235 22.75 -18.99 -3.23
N GLY A 236 23.11 -17.81 -2.76
CA GLY A 236 22.32 -17.07 -1.80
C GLY A 236 20.94 -16.73 -2.34
N PRO A 237 19.93 -16.64 -1.48
CA PRO A 237 18.59 -16.22 -1.87
C PRO A 237 18.51 -14.84 -2.53
N GLU A 238 17.60 -14.74 -3.49
CA GLU A 238 17.22 -13.46 -4.10
C GLU A 238 16.40 -12.61 -3.12
N GLY A 239 16.41 -11.29 -3.30
CA GLY A 239 15.46 -10.39 -2.67
C GLY A 239 14.07 -10.53 -3.29
N MET A 240 13.04 -10.12 -2.57
CA MET A 240 11.68 -10.13 -3.06
C MET A 240 11.38 -8.93 -3.96
N HIS A 241 10.56 -9.15 -5.00
CA HIS A 241 10.09 -8.06 -5.85
C HIS A 241 9.27 -7.04 -5.04
N GLY A 242 9.20 -5.81 -5.54
CA GLY A 242 8.35 -4.76 -5.01
C GLY A 242 6.87 -5.02 -5.23
N ILE A 243 6.06 -4.10 -4.73
CA ILE A 243 4.61 -4.08 -4.92
C ILE A 243 4.09 -2.64 -4.91
N CYS A 244 3.04 -2.39 -5.68
CA CYS A 244 2.26 -1.16 -5.59
C CYS A 244 0.79 -1.52 -5.32
N VAL A 245 0.19 -0.88 -4.32
CA VAL A 245 -1.23 -1.02 -3.99
C VAL A 245 -1.88 0.35 -4.08
N VAL A 246 -2.97 0.44 -4.84
CA VAL A 246 -3.71 1.68 -5.07
C VAL A 246 -5.14 1.48 -4.59
N TRP A 247 -5.59 2.27 -3.63
CA TRP A 247 -6.99 2.36 -3.20
C TRP A 247 -7.64 3.57 -3.85
N GLU A 248 -8.82 3.41 -4.39
CA GLU A 248 -9.58 4.44 -5.11
C GLU A 248 -10.75 4.94 -4.26
N PHE A 249 -10.90 6.27 -4.17
CA PHE A 249 -11.98 6.95 -3.44
C PHE A 249 -12.76 7.85 -4.40
N LYS A 250 -14.09 7.86 -4.25
CA LYS A 250 -15.03 8.70 -5.03
C LYS A 250 -15.48 9.88 -4.20
#